data_86e0720834e0816365f641a889b07786
#
_entry.id   86e0720834e0816365f641a889b07786
#
_cell.length_a   1.000
_cell.length_b   1.000
_cell.length_c   1.000
_cell.angle_alpha   90.00
_cell.angle_beta   90.00
_cell.angle_gamma   90.00
#
_symmetry.space_group_name_H-M   'P 1'
#
loop_
_entity.id
_entity.type
_entity.pdbx_description
1 polymer ?
#
loop_
_entity_poly.entity_id
_entity_poly.type
_entity_poly.pdbx_seq_one_letter_code
_entity_poly.pdbx_strand_id
1 'polypeptide(L)'
;MDAVIKQLIQAGGLSLAVPIIIIVLGSILVKGGFSLHRSRSADRKDFLDAFKDIEGRSDLWLCVSVRHLFGKYLPTILIRKLMISQNPGRALLDVSDGWSLFTFDVATSQVHWRNPKNLSAITRKRKMLMLNVGYFLLGCPGLFLAYWIVTGKLAQQFAVIAWVYVALAAIGAIACLINGDQLKDAGRAAEWLEIEG
;
A
#
# COMPACT_ATOMS: atom_id res chain seq x y z
N MET A 1 -16.82 25.87 -6.05
CA MET A 1 -17.04 24.61 -5.34
C MET A 1 -17.98 24.77 -4.15
N ASP A 2 -17.83 25.82 -3.35
CA ASP A 2 -18.64 26.06 -2.13
C ASP A 2 -20.14 26.29 -2.35
N ALA A 3 -20.53 26.91 -3.49
CA ALA A 3 -21.95 27.16 -3.82
C ALA A 3 -22.70 25.84 -4.13
N VAL A 4 -22.05 24.92 -4.84
CA VAL A 4 -22.63 23.60 -5.19
C VAL A 4 -22.78 22.73 -3.94
N ILE A 5 -21.79 22.78 -3.03
CA ILE A 5 -21.83 22.05 -1.75
C ILE A 5 -22.94 22.59 -0.87
N LYS A 6 -23.11 23.92 -0.79
CA LYS A 6 -24.22 24.55 -0.03
C LYS A 6 -25.60 24.17 -0.59
N GLN A 7 -25.78 24.19 -1.93
CA GLN A 7 -27.04 23.78 -2.55
C GLN A 7 -27.35 22.30 -2.32
N LEU A 8 -26.36 21.41 -2.38
CA LEU A 8 -26.53 19.98 -2.10
C LEU A 8 -26.89 19.72 -0.63
N ILE A 9 -26.27 20.45 0.31
CA ILE A 9 -26.62 20.37 1.73
C ILE A 9 -28.02 20.88 2.00
N GLN A 10 -28.46 21.94 1.33
CA GLN A 10 -29.83 22.48 1.46
C GLN A 10 -30.89 21.57 0.83
N ALA A 11 -30.58 20.90 -0.28
CA ALA A 11 -31.52 20.03 -0.98
C ALA A 11 -31.67 18.63 -0.36
N GLY A 12 -30.64 18.09 0.27
CA GLY A 12 -30.61 16.69 0.74
C GLY A 12 -30.37 16.48 2.23
N GLY A 13 -30.18 17.54 3.00
CA GLY A 13 -29.89 17.44 4.43
C GLY A 13 -28.56 16.74 4.75
N LEU A 14 -28.37 16.36 6.00
CA LEU A 14 -27.15 15.68 6.49
C LEU A 14 -26.82 14.36 5.77
N SER A 15 -27.84 13.69 5.19
CA SER A 15 -27.67 12.40 4.51
C SER A 15 -26.83 12.47 3.24
N LEU A 16 -26.79 13.62 2.55
CA LEU A 16 -25.98 13.83 1.35
C LEU A 16 -24.62 14.48 1.65
N ALA A 17 -24.48 15.19 2.77
CA ALA A 17 -23.22 15.82 3.17
C ALA A 17 -22.10 14.79 3.43
N VAL A 18 -22.43 13.67 4.07
CA VAL A 18 -21.45 12.63 4.42
C VAL A 18 -20.82 11.94 3.19
N PRO A 19 -21.58 11.48 2.18
CA PRO A 19 -20.99 10.90 0.96
C PRO A 19 -20.13 11.92 0.19
N ILE A 20 -20.52 13.19 0.16
CA ILE A 20 -19.73 14.23 -0.50
C ILE A 20 -18.39 14.41 0.22
N ILE A 21 -18.38 14.45 1.54
CA ILE A 21 -17.14 14.54 2.34
C ILE A 21 -16.25 13.32 2.08
N ILE A 22 -16.83 12.12 2.05
CA ILE A 22 -16.07 10.88 1.77
C ILE A 22 -15.47 10.91 0.37
N ILE A 23 -16.22 11.34 -0.65
CA ILE A 23 -15.73 11.45 -2.03
C ILE A 23 -14.62 12.50 -2.13
N VAL A 24 -14.78 13.65 -1.49
CA VAL A 24 -13.77 14.72 -1.48
C VAL A 24 -12.49 14.24 -0.77
N LEU A 25 -12.59 13.66 0.42
CA LEU A 25 -11.45 13.10 1.13
C LEU A 25 -10.78 11.97 0.33
N GLY A 26 -11.57 11.05 -0.24
CA GLY A 26 -11.08 9.99 -1.11
C GLY A 26 -10.34 10.54 -2.33
N SER A 27 -10.87 11.58 -2.97
CA SER A 27 -10.23 12.22 -4.13
C SER A 27 -8.91 12.92 -3.76
N ILE A 28 -8.81 13.52 -2.57
CA ILE A 28 -7.59 14.14 -2.06
C ILE A 28 -6.53 13.06 -1.80
N LEU A 29 -6.90 11.94 -1.17
CA LEU A 29 -6.00 10.82 -0.89
C LEU A 29 -5.50 10.17 -2.18
N VAL A 30 -6.38 9.96 -3.15
CA VAL A 30 -6.03 9.41 -4.47
C VAL A 30 -5.09 10.38 -5.20
N LYS A 31 -5.43 11.67 -5.29
CA LYS A 31 -4.55 12.67 -5.93
C LYS A 31 -3.20 12.79 -5.23
N GLY A 32 -3.17 12.76 -3.89
CA GLY A 32 -1.93 12.76 -3.11
C GLY A 32 -1.08 11.52 -3.42
N GLY A 33 -1.68 10.33 -3.45
CA GLY A 33 -1.01 9.08 -3.81
C GLY A 33 -0.47 9.08 -5.24
N PHE A 34 -1.26 9.53 -6.22
CA PHE A 34 -0.83 9.65 -7.62
C PHE A 34 0.28 10.68 -7.83
N SER A 35 0.23 11.83 -7.14
CA SER A 35 1.28 12.84 -7.17
C SER A 35 2.62 12.30 -6.68
N LEU A 36 2.62 11.59 -5.55
CA LEU A 36 3.79 10.93 -5.01
C LEU A 36 4.34 9.84 -5.96
N HIS A 37 3.46 9.08 -6.61
CA HIS A 37 3.88 8.04 -7.55
C HIS A 37 4.48 8.60 -8.83
N ARG A 38 3.95 9.71 -9.34
CA ARG A 38 4.45 10.38 -10.55
C ARG A 38 5.81 11.07 -10.32
N SER A 39 6.01 11.71 -9.17
CA SER A 39 7.30 12.24 -8.77
C SER A 39 8.37 11.16 -8.72
N ARG A 40 8.08 10.04 -8.07
CA ARG A 40 8.99 8.89 -8.00
C ARG A 40 9.38 8.30 -9.36
N SER A 41 8.53 8.39 -10.37
CA SER A 41 8.84 7.82 -11.70
C SER A 41 9.80 8.69 -12.53
N ALA A 42 9.77 10.01 -12.36
CA ALA A 42 10.72 10.91 -12.99
C ALA A 42 12.11 10.79 -12.35
N ASP A 43 12.15 10.79 -11.02
CA ASP A 43 13.37 10.61 -10.24
C ASP A 43 14.06 9.25 -10.50
N ARG A 44 13.27 8.22 -10.87
CA ARG A 44 13.81 6.89 -11.20
C ARG A 44 14.70 6.85 -12.43
N LYS A 45 14.43 7.67 -13.44
CA LYS A 45 15.24 7.71 -14.67
C LYS A 45 16.60 8.32 -14.41
N ASP A 46 16.64 9.45 -13.71
CA ASP A 46 17.86 10.13 -13.32
C ASP A 46 18.72 9.29 -12.37
N PHE A 47 18.04 8.49 -11.55
CA PHE A 47 18.69 7.55 -10.66
C PHE A 47 19.32 6.36 -11.40
N LEU A 48 18.62 5.75 -12.37
CA LEU A 48 19.20 4.66 -13.16
C LEU A 48 20.45 5.10 -13.89
N ASP A 49 20.52 6.36 -14.32
CA ASP A 49 21.73 6.92 -14.92
C ASP A 49 22.83 7.14 -13.87
N ALA A 50 22.48 7.49 -12.64
CA ALA A 50 23.44 7.61 -11.53
C ALA A 50 23.96 6.25 -11.02
N PHE A 51 23.21 5.16 -11.24
CA PHE A 51 23.60 3.80 -10.81
C PHE A 51 24.55 3.10 -11.80
N LYS A 52 24.92 3.72 -12.91
CA LYS A 52 25.85 3.10 -13.86
C LYS A 52 27.27 2.89 -13.30
N ASP A 53 27.68 3.65 -12.28
CA ASP A 53 29.01 3.61 -11.66
C ASP A 53 28.95 3.30 -10.15
N ILE A 54 28.40 2.14 -9.79
CA ILE A 54 28.15 1.77 -8.38
C ILE A 54 29.41 1.39 -7.62
N GLU A 55 30.41 0.79 -8.29
CA GLU A 55 31.58 0.22 -7.62
C GLU A 55 32.41 1.25 -6.85
N GLY A 56 32.42 2.52 -7.31
CA GLY A 56 33.13 3.62 -6.66
C GLY A 56 32.30 4.44 -5.66
N ARG A 57 30.98 4.15 -5.48
CA ARG A 57 30.12 4.95 -4.61
C ARG A 57 30.19 4.52 -3.15
N SER A 58 30.15 5.54 -2.27
CA SER A 58 30.13 5.29 -0.81
C SER A 58 28.84 4.61 -0.37
N ASP A 59 28.94 3.83 0.71
CA ASP A 59 27.79 3.13 1.31
C ASP A 59 26.68 4.08 1.74
N LEU A 60 27.07 5.27 2.26
CA LEU A 60 26.11 6.31 2.64
C LEU A 60 25.30 6.78 1.42
N TRP A 61 25.97 7.02 0.29
CA TRP A 61 25.30 7.43 -0.94
C TRP A 61 24.28 6.39 -1.39
N LEU A 62 24.64 5.09 -1.39
CA LEU A 62 23.75 4.00 -1.75
C LEU A 62 22.50 3.95 -0.86
N CYS A 63 22.66 4.03 0.45
CA CYS A 63 21.53 4.05 1.38
C CYS A 63 20.60 5.24 1.17
N VAL A 64 21.17 6.45 1.01
CA VAL A 64 20.37 7.67 0.82
C VAL A 64 19.62 7.61 -0.50
N SER A 65 20.28 7.15 -1.55
CA SER A 65 19.69 7.06 -2.88
C SER A 65 18.56 6.04 -2.95
N VAL A 66 18.74 4.84 -2.39
CA VAL A 66 17.69 3.82 -2.31
C VAL A 66 16.54 4.31 -1.45
N ARG A 67 16.82 4.96 -0.31
CA ARG A 67 15.76 5.55 0.53
C ARG A 67 14.98 6.64 -0.21
N HIS A 68 15.66 7.50 -0.97
CA HIS A 68 15.00 8.56 -1.74
C HIS A 68 14.06 7.99 -2.80
N LEU A 69 14.49 6.96 -3.54
CA LEU A 69 13.72 6.37 -4.62
C LEU A 69 12.57 5.45 -4.17
N PHE A 70 12.87 4.60 -3.22
CA PHE A 70 11.94 3.54 -2.80
C PHE A 70 11.25 3.88 -1.47
N GLY A 71 11.66 4.95 -0.78
CA GLY A 71 11.08 5.38 0.49
C GLY A 71 11.37 4.44 1.66
N LYS A 72 12.29 3.47 1.49
CA LYS A 72 12.65 2.47 2.49
C LYS A 72 14.16 2.46 2.74
N TYR A 73 14.54 2.26 4.00
CA TYR A 73 15.93 2.10 4.38
C TYR A 73 16.32 0.63 4.22
N LEU A 74 17.24 0.35 3.29
CA LEU A 74 17.84 -0.97 3.11
C LEU A 74 19.31 -0.93 3.57
N PRO A 75 19.82 -2.00 4.21
CA PRO A 75 21.24 -2.13 4.52
C PRO A 75 22.09 -2.13 3.26
N THR A 76 23.26 -1.50 3.30
CA THR A 76 24.17 -1.40 2.12
C THR A 76 24.63 -2.74 1.60
N ILE A 77 24.92 -3.69 2.50
CA ILE A 77 25.28 -5.06 2.14
C ILE A 77 24.20 -5.69 1.25
N LEU A 78 22.94 -5.50 1.64
CA LEU A 78 21.81 -6.01 0.88
C LEU A 78 21.65 -5.28 -0.46
N ILE A 79 21.79 -3.95 -0.48
CA ILE A 79 21.73 -3.17 -1.73
C ILE A 79 22.79 -3.68 -2.71
N ARG A 80 24.04 -3.87 -2.28
CA ARG A 80 25.12 -4.40 -3.11
C ARG A 80 24.81 -5.80 -3.63
N LYS A 81 24.27 -6.71 -2.79
CA LYS A 81 23.85 -8.05 -3.21
C LYS A 81 22.77 -7.99 -4.30
N LEU A 82 21.75 -7.15 -4.12
CA LEU A 82 20.66 -7.01 -5.10
C LEU A 82 21.11 -6.39 -6.43
N MET A 83 22.15 -5.54 -6.38
CA MET A 83 22.70 -4.90 -7.58
C MET A 83 23.45 -5.87 -8.51
N ILE A 84 23.94 -6.99 -7.99
CA ILE A 84 24.61 -8.04 -8.78
C ILE A 84 23.58 -8.98 -9.41
N SER A 85 22.31 -8.92 -9.03
CA SER A 85 21.26 -9.77 -9.58
C SER A 85 21.00 -9.50 -11.08
N GLN A 86 20.38 -10.46 -11.77
CA GLN A 86 20.05 -10.33 -13.19
C GLN A 86 19.18 -9.10 -13.52
N ASN A 87 18.38 -8.64 -12.58
CA ASN A 87 17.50 -7.48 -12.75
C ASN A 87 17.51 -6.60 -11.49
N PRO A 88 18.58 -5.78 -11.31
CA PRO A 88 18.79 -5.03 -10.09
C PRO A 88 17.64 -4.09 -9.71
N GLY A 89 17.08 -3.39 -10.70
CA GLY A 89 16.00 -2.44 -10.49
C GLY A 89 14.72 -3.11 -9.96
N ARG A 90 14.40 -4.29 -10.49
CA ARG A 90 13.23 -5.06 -10.04
C ARG A 90 13.47 -5.69 -8.66
N ALA A 91 14.66 -6.24 -8.44
CA ALA A 91 15.03 -6.81 -7.14
C ALA A 91 14.95 -5.76 -6.03
N LEU A 92 15.49 -4.56 -6.25
CA LEU A 92 15.40 -3.45 -5.30
C LEU A 92 13.96 -2.99 -5.06
N LEU A 93 13.13 -2.94 -6.12
CA LEU A 93 11.73 -2.56 -5.98
C LEU A 93 10.96 -3.59 -5.14
N ASP A 94 10.99 -4.87 -5.53
CA ASP A 94 10.27 -5.94 -4.85
C ASP A 94 10.70 -6.06 -3.38
N VAL A 95 12.01 -5.96 -3.09
CA VAL A 95 12.53 -5.99 -1.72
C VAL A 95 12.12 -4.76 -0.92
N SER A 96 12.14 -3.57 -1.54
CA SER A 96 11.71 -2.34 -0.86
C SER A 96 10.22 -2.36 -0.52
N ASP A 97 9.37 -2.82 -1.44
CA ASP A 97 7.93 -2.88 -1.22
C ASP A 97 7.57 -3.92 -0.14
N GLY A 98 8.25 -5.07 -0.14
CA GLY A 98 8.10 -6.11 0.88
C GLY A 98 8.84 -5.88 2.21
N TRP A 99 9.72 -4.85 2.30
CA TRP A 99 10.67 -4.68 3.41
C TRP A 99 10.04 -4.65 4.81
N SER A 100 8.81 -4.15 4.91
CA SER A 100 8.08 -4.10 6.19
C SER A 100 7.87 -5.47 6.84
N LEU A 101 7.90 -6.55 6.05
CA LEU A 101 7.68 -7.93 6.50
C LEU A 101 8.99 -8.67 6.82
N PHE A 102 10.14 -8.04 6.59
CA PHE A 102 11.47 -8.60 6.87
C PHE A 102 12.15 -7.91 8.04
N THR A 103 13.16 -8.60 8.58
CA THR A 103 14.10 -8.08 9.56
C THR A 103 15.51 -8.47 9.12
N PHE A 104 16.43 -7.52 9.17
CA PHE A 104 17.84 -7.74 8.87
C PHE A 104 18.59 -7.98 10.17
N ASP A 105 19.28 -9.10 10.26
CA ASP A 105 20.20 -9.39 11.36
C ASP A 105 21.60 -8.92 10.96
N VAL A 106 22.11 -7.93 11.68
CA VAL A 106 23.43 -7.34 11.43
C VAL A 106 24.56 -8.32 11.74
N ALA A 107 24.37 -9.19 12.75
CA ALA A 107 25.40 -10.12 13.18
C ALA A 107 25.66 -11.23 12.14
N THR A 108 24.58 -11.74 11.55
CA THR A 108 24.65 -12.82 10.54
C THR A 108 24.62 -12.29 9.10
N SER A 109 24.38 -10.99 8.91
CA SER A 109 24.13 -10.37 7.60
C SER A 109 23.01 -11.05 6.79
N GLN A 110 22.05 -11.66 7.48
CA GLN A 110 20.95 -12.39 6.88
C GLN A 110 19.63 -11.64 7.04
N VAL A 111 18.74 -11.85 6.08
CA VAL A 111 17.36 -11.33 6.12
C VAL A 111 16.43 -12.47 6.53
N HIS A 112 15.56 -12.21 7.49
CA HIS A 112 14.57 -13.17 7.97
C HIS A 112 13.17 -12.57 7.91
N TRP A 113 12.15 -13.43 7.82
CA TRP A 113 10.78 -13.00 8.00
C TRP A 113 10.57 -12.47 9.41
N ARG A 114 10.06 -11.25 9.55
CA ARG A 114 9.68 -10.67 10.86
C ARG A 114 8.69 -11.54 11.61
N ASN A 115 7.75 -12.16 10.88
CA ASN A 115 6.82 -13.12 11.45
C ASN A 115 7.15 -14.53 10.93
N PRO A 116 7.57 -15.48 11.81
CA PRO A 116 7.97 -16.83 11.40
C PRO A 116 6.83 -17.59 10.70
N LYS A 117 5.55 -17.22 10.94
CA LYS A 117 4.41 -17.82 10.24
C LYS A 117 4.42 -17.52 8.73
N ASN A 118 5.09 -16.47 8.30
CA ASN A 118 5.22 -16.12 6.88
C ASN A 118 6.31 -16.94 6.16
N LEU A 119 7.09 -17.74 6.87
CA LEU A 119 8.11 -18.61 6.28
C LEU A 119 7.47 -19.60 5.29
N SER A 120 6.36 -20.24 5.69
CA SER A 120 5.67 -21.21 4.83
C SER A 120 4.88 -20.54 3.70
N ALA A 121 5.13 -20.95 2.46
CA ALA A 121 4.40 -20.51 1.28
C ALA A 121 2.89 -20.79 1.37
N ILE A 122 2.52 -21.92 1.99
CA ILE A 122 1.11 -22.30 2.18
C ILE A 122 0.43 -21.29 3.11
N THR A 123 1.11 -20.91 4.21
CA THR A 123 0.57 -19.92 5.16
C THR A 123 0.41 -18.55 4.52
N ARG A 124 1.37 -18.13 3.68
CA ARG A 124 1.27 -16.88 2.91
C ARG A 124 0.08 -16.89 1.96
N LYS A 125 -0.11 -17.98 1.18
CA LYS A 125 -1.26 -18.14 0.28
C LYS A 125 -2.60 -18.13 1.04
N ARG A 126 -2.68 -18.85 2.17
CA ARG A 126 -3.89 -18.86 3.02
C ARG A 126 -4.22 -17.47 3.57
N LYS A 127 -3.21 -16.73 4.04
CA LYS A 127 -3.37 -15.36 4.55
C LYS A 127 -3.82 -14.41 3.44
N MET A 128 -3.25 -14.52 2.24
CA MET A 128 -3.67 -13.75 1.07
C MET A 128 -5.12 -14.04 0.70
N LEU A 129 -5.53 -15.31 0.70
CA LEU A 129 -6.92 -15.70 0.47
C LEU A 129 -7.86 -15.09 1.53
N MET A 130 -7.48 -15.15 2.82
CA MET A 130 -8.26 -14.54 3.89
C MET A 130 -8.40 -13.02 3.73
N LEU A 131 -7.34 -12.33 3.31
CA LEU A 131 -7.39 -10.89 3.04
C LEU A 131 -8.30 -10.57 1.85
N ASN A 132 -8.26 -11.36 0.78
CA ASN A 132 -9.18 -11.21 -0.35
C ASN A 132 -10.64 -11.46 0.06
N VAL A 133 -10.90 -12.52 0.82
CA VAL A 133 -12.25 -12.77 1.35
C VAL A 133 -12.69 -11.63 2.26
N GLY A 134 -11.81 -11.13 3.15
CA GLY A 134 -12.08 -9.97 4.00
C GLY A 134 -12.42 -8.71 3.20
N TYR A 135 -11.72 -8.46 2.10
CA TYR A 135 -12.01 -7.36 1.18
C TYR A 135 -13.45 -7.44 0.64
N PHE A 136 -13.88 -8.61 0.15
CA PHE A 136 -15.25 -8.79 -0.36
C PHE A 136 -16.30 -8.74 0.75
N LEU A 137 -16.03 -9.34 1.91
CA LEU A 137 -16.96 -9.33 3.05
C LEU A 137 -17.18 -7.93 3.63
N LEU A 138 -16.21 -7.05 3.54
CA LEU A 138 -16.35 -5.65 3.97
C LEU A 138 -16.87 -4.77 2.83
N GLY A 139 -16.33 -4.91 1.63
CA GLY A 139 -16.63 -4.05 0.50
C GLY A 139 -18.05 -4.22 -0.04
N CYS A 140 -18.51 -5.48 -0.26
CA CYS A 140 -19.83 -5.70 -0.83
C CYS A 140 -20.98 -5.24 0.07
N PRO A 141 -21.04 -5.59 1.38
CA PRO A 141 -22.08 -5.07 2.26
C PRO A 141 -22.00 -3.55 2.44
N GLY A 142 -20.78 -2.98 2.49
CA GLY A 142 -20.59 -1.53 2.55
C GLY A 142 -21.19 -0.81 1.36
N LEU A 143 -20.92 -1.30 0.13
CA LEU A 143 -21.48 -0.75 -1.10
C LEU A 143 -23.01 -0.92 -1.16
N PHE A 144 -23.51 -2.07 -0.75
CA PHE A 144 -24.95 -2.34 -0.74
C PHE A 144 -25.69 -1.43 0.25
N LEU A 145 -25.13 -1.23 1.43
CA LEU A 145 -25.67 -0.31 2.42
C LEU A 145 -25.63 1.15 1.95
N ALA A 146 -24.52 1.57 1.31
CA ALA A 146 -24.41 2.89 0.71
C ALA A 146 -25.50 3.12 -0.36
N TYR A 147 -25.75 2.12 -1.21
CA TYR A 147 -26.83 2.17 -2.18
C TYR A 147 -28.20 2.34 -1.53
N TRP A 148 -28.50 1.62 -0.44
CA TRP A 148 -29.78 1.73 0.28
C TRP A 148 -29.97 3.11 0.92
N ILE A 149 -28.91 3.70 1.45
CA ILE A 149 -28.96 5.05 2.02
C ILE A 149 -29.29 6.07 0.92
N VAL A 150 -28.54 6.01 -0.19
CA VAL A 150 -28.69 6.97 -1.31
C VAL A 150 -30.05 6.86 -1.98
N THR A 151 -30.62 5.65 -2.08
CA THR A 151 -31.95 5.43 -2.67
C THR A 151 -33.11 5.68 -1.70
N GLY A 152 -32.82 6.13 -0.47
CA GLY A 152 -33.83 6.43 0.55
C GLY A 152 -34.59 5.21 1.10
N LYS A 153 -34.06 4.00 0.86
CA LYS A 153 -34.65 2.75 1.37
C LYS A 153 -34.36 2.51 2.84
N LEU A 154 -33.39 3.22 3.39
CA LEU A 154 -33.05 3.16 4.82
C LEU A 154 -33.74 4.32 5.56
N ALA A 155 -34.35 4.01 6.72
CA ALA A 155 -34.96 5.03 7.55
C ALA A 155 -33.92 6.10 7.97
N GLN A 156 -34.29 7.37 7.87
CA GLN A 156 -33.38 8.51 8.02
C GLN A 156 -32.68 8.55 9.38
N GLN A 157 -33.32 8.04 10.43
CA GLN A 157 -32.74 7.94 11.77
C GLN A 157 -31.50 7.03 11.84
N PHE A 158 -31.36 6.05 10.93
CA PHE A 158 -30.21 5.14 10.87
C PHE A 158 -29.12 5.58 9.87
N ALA A 159 -29.41 6.61 9.07
CA ALA A 159 -28.52 7.01 7.96
C ALA A 159 -27.11 7.39 8.44
N VAL A 160 -26.98 8.09 9.59
CA VAL A 160 -25.69 8.50 10.13
C VAL A 160 -24.86 7.28 10.55
N ILE A 161 -25.47 6.35 11.30
CA ILE A 161 -24.78 5.14 11.78
C ILE A 161 -24.37 4.27 10.58
N ALA A 162 -25.25 4.15 9.59
CA ALA A 162 -24.98 3.38 8.38
C ALA A 162 -23.83 3.99 7.57
N TRP A 163 -23.70 5.30 7.46
CA TRP A 163 -22.56 5.97 6.83
C TRP A 163 -21.26 5.73 7.57
N VAL A 164 -21.27 5.75 8.91
CA VAL A 164 -20.09 5.40 9.72
C VAL A 164 -19.65 3.97 9.41
N TYR A 165 -20.60 3.03 9.35
CA TYR A 165 -20.29 1.65 8.97
C TYR A 165 -19.68 1.56 7.56
N VAL A 166 -20.26 2.24 6.56
CA VAL A 166 -19.74 2.28 5.18
C VAL A 166 -18.31 2.80 5.15
N ALA A 167 -18.02 3.87 5.90
CA ALA A 167 -16.66 4.42 5.97
C ALA A 167 -15.67 3.42 6.60
N LEU A 168 -16.02 2.79 7.71
CA LEU A 168 -15.19 1.78 8.37
C LEU A 168 -14.98 0.55 7.48
N ALA A 169 -16.04 0.08 6.81
CA ALA A 169 -15.96 -1.03 5.86
C ALA A 169 -15.04 -0.71 4.68
N ALA A 170 -15.10 0.50 4.13
CA ALA A 170 -14.22 0.96 3.06
C ALA A 170 -12.75 1.00 3.52
N ILE A 171 -12.47 1.56 4.70
CA ILE A 171 -11.12 1.59 5.27
C ILE A 171 -10.59 0.17 5.48
N GLY A 172 -11.42 -0.71 6.06
CA GLY A 172 -11.06 -2.12 6.27
C GLY A 172 -10.79 -2.87 4.97
N ALA A 173 -11.61 -2.66 3.94
CA ALA A 173 -11.43 -3.26 2.61
C ALA A 173 -10.11 -2.79 1.97
N ILE A 174 -9.82 -1.48 2.01
CA ILE A 174 -8.55 -0.92 1.51
C ILE A 174 -7.36 -1.50 2.28
N ALA A 175 -7.46 -1.61 3.60
CA ALA A 175 -6.41 -2.22 4.43
C ALA A 175 -6.16 -3.69 4.04
N CYS A 176 -7.21 -4.46 3.74
CA CYS A 176 -7.07 -5.83 3.25
C CYS A 176 -6.30 -5.89 1.92
N LEU A 177 -6.61 -4.99 0.96
CA LEU A 177 -5.90 -4.92 -0.32
C LEU A 177 -4.41 -4.59 -0.13
N ILE A 178 -4.11 -3.52 0.63
CA ILE A 178 -2.73 -3.08 0.88
C ILE A 178 -1.91 -4.20 1.53
N ASN A 179 -2.46 -4.85 2.55
CA ASN A 179 -1.76 -5.96 3.22
C ASN A 179 -1.59 -7.19 2.30
N GLY A 180 -2.56 -7.44 1.41
CA GLY A 180 -2.49 -8.50 0.42
C GLY A 180 -1.37 -8.25 -0.59
N ASP A 181 -1.28 -7.04 -1.13
CA ASP A 181 -0.24 -6.64 -2.07
C ASP A 181 1.15 -6.68 -1.42
N GLN A 182 1.30 -6.15 -0.20
CA GLN A 182 2.56 -6.23 0.55
C GLN A 182 3.02 -7.67 0.77
N LEU A 183 2.10 -8.59 1.07
CA LEU A 183 2.44 -9.99 1.26
C LEU A 183 2.86 -10.67 -0.05
N LYS A 184 2.25 -10.29 -1.18
CA LYS A 184 2.61 -10.74 -2.52
C LYS A 184 4.00 -10.23 -2.92
N ASP A 185 4.27 -8.95 -2.69
CA ASP A 185 5.55 -8.32 -3.00
C ASP A 185 6.67 -8.90 -2.14
N ALA A 186 6.40 -9.14 -0.85
CA ALA A 186 7.33 -9.83 0.03
C ALA A 186 7.57 -11.29 -0.39
N GLY A 187 6.59 -11.96 -0.98
CA GLY A 187 6.79 -13.29 -1.58
C GLY A 187 7.82 -13.28 -2.71
N ARG A 188 7.73 -12.28 -3.61
CA ARG A 188 8.71 -12.08 -4.69
C ARG A 188 10.08 -11.64 -4.15
N ALA A 189 10.07 -10.76 -3.13
CA ALA A 189 11.28 -10.33 -2.47
C ALA A 189 12.06 -11.49 -1.82
N ALA A 190 11.35 -12.47 -1.25
CA ALA A 190 11.98 -13.65 -0.65
C ALA A 190 12.76 -14.48 -1.68
N GLU A 191 12.32 -14.51 -2.94
CA GLU A 191 13.05 -15.17 -4.04
C GLU A 191 14.38 -14.46 -4.30
N TRP A 192 14.38 -13.12 -4.36
CA TRP A 192 15.62 -12.34 -4.53
C TRP A 192 16.56 -12.43 -3.34
N LEU A 193 16.02 -12.64 -2.14
CA LEU A 193 16.78 -12.74 -0.90
C LEU A 193 17.26 -14.17 -0.60
N GLU A 194 16.87 -15.15 -1.44
CA GLU A 194 17.19 -16.56 -1.25
C GLU A 194 16.74 -17.08 0.14
N ILE A 195 15.63 -16.55 0.65
CA ILE A 195 15.06 -17.01 1.90
C ILE A 195 14.23 -18.25 1.60
N GLU A 196 14.75 -19.42 1.98
CA GLU A 196 14.02 -20.68 1.88
C GLU A 196 12.71 -20.61 2.70
N GLY A 197 11.61 -21.06 2.08
CA GLY A 197 10.28 -21.08 2.68
C GLY A 197 9.52 -22.36 2.39
#